data_86f01fc963aaa40f8d9381847e793266
#
_entry.id   86f01fc963aaa40f8d9381847e793266
#
_cell.length_a   1.000
_cell.length_b   1.000
_cell.length_c   1.000
_cell.angle_alpha   90.00
_cell.angle_beta   90.00
_cell.angle_gamma   90.00
#
_symmetry.space_group_name_H-M   'P 1'
#
loop_
_entity.id
_entity.type
_entity.pdbx_description
1 polymer ?
#
loop_
_entity_poly.entity_id
_entity_poly.type
_entity_poly.pdbx_seq_one_letter_code
_entity_poly.pdbx_strand_id
1 'polypeptide(L)'
;VLPLKRNTRTLDRVSAPDAEAYAEQTDEAIPVGARNGAGDADTSAKGQRFEALVEVLARRRLDQDRQQMESDYLVLRPVEQAVVWRMLEQGPRFRPYDVEALRFYSEKTGGPVTRAMAQKAMEALRNRQPSLVWKSARGEYAIDDAAMHQWYQQRVAAGTWPPTGPQWGSDEE
;
A
#
# COMPACT_ATOMS: atom_id res chain seq x y z
N VAL A 1 38.58 -15.43 17.20
CA VAL A 1 38.75 -14.58 16.03
C VAL A 1 38.49 -15.45 14.79
N LEU A 2 37.31 -15.37 14.22
CA LEU A 2 36.94 -16.07 12.99
C LEU A 2 36.71 -15.03 11.86
N PRO A 3 37.24 -15.25 10.66
CA PRO A 3 37.15 -14.27 9.57
C PRO A 3 35.78 -14.31 8.87
N LEU A 4 35.23 -13.14 8.64
CA LEU A 4 34.05 -12.87 7.80
C LEU A 4 34.31 -13.29 6.36
N LYS A 5 33.56 -14.26 5.85
CA LYS A 5 33.53 -14.61 4.43
C LYS A 5 32.68 -13.56 3.68
N ARG A 6 33.34 -12.73 2.87
CA ARG A 6 32.70 -11.87 1.86
C ARG A 6 32.14 -12.75 0.75
N ASN A 7 30.84 -12.75 0.60
CA ASN A 7 30.17 -13.39 -0.53
C ASN A 7 30.04 -12.36 -1.66
N THR A 8 31.03 -12.33 -2.55
CA THR A 8 30.97 -11.56 -3.80
C THR A 8 30.18 -12.38 -4.82
N ARG A 9 28.89 -12.11 -4.95
CA ARG A 9 28.09 -12.62 -6.06
C ARG A 9 28.42 -11.79 -7.29
N THR A 10 29.18 -12.39 -8.19
CA THR A 10 29.44 -11.91 -9.56
C THR A 10 28.11 -11.85 -10.29
N LEU A 11 27.73 -10.65 -10.71
CA LEU A 11 26.60 -10.44 -11.62
C LEU A 11 27.07 -10.88 -13.02
N ASP A 12 26.61 -12.02 -13.47
CA ASP A 12 26.74 -12.46 -14.84
C ASP A 12 26.00 -11.47 -15.76
N ARG A 13 26.83 -10.88 -16.60
CA ARG A 13 26.47 -9.94 -17.67
C ARG A 13 25.71 -10.72 -18.73
N VAL A 14 24.38 -10.63 -18.72
CA VAL A 14 23.55 -11.14 -19.82
C VAL A 14 23.82 -10.28 -21.04
N SER A 15 24.49 -10.89 -22.04
CA SER A 15 24.66 -10.32 -23.37
C SER A 15 23.34 -10.10 -24.04
N ALA A 16 23.06 -8.88 -24.45
CA ALA A 16 21.96 -8.58 -25.35
C ALA A 16 22.18 -9.23 -26.71
N PRO A 17 21.20 -9.91 -27.30
CA PRO A 17 21.30 -10.39 -28.67
C PRO A 17 21.14 -9.24 -29.67
N ASP A 18 21.89 -9.35 -30.71
CA ASP A 18 22.08 -8.50 -31.88
C ASP A 18 20.80 -7.81 -32.40
N ALA A 19 20.78 -6.49 -32.31
CA ALA A 19 19.73 -5.62 -32.88
C ALA A 19 20.07 -5.16 -34.32
N GLU A 20 20.97 -5.88 -35.06
CA GLU A 20 21.42 -5.45 -36.39
C GLU A 20 20.86 -6.27 -37.57
N ALA A 21 19.84 -7.11 -37.39
CA ALA A 21 19.36 -8.00 -38.45
C ALA A 21 18.00 -7.63 -39.07
N TYR A 22 17.49 -6.41 -38.90
CA TYR A 22 16.17 -6.02 -39.48
C TYR A 22 16.20 -4.69 -40.29
N ALA A 23 17.31 -4.35 -40.89
CA ALA A 23 17.40 -3.16 -41.74
C ALA A 23 17.80 -3.50 -43.18
N GLU A 24 17.17 -4.47 -43.83
CA GLU A 24 17.20 -4.63 -45.29
C GLU A 24 15.99 -5.44 -45.74
N GLN A 25 15.00 -4.74 -46.24
CA GLN A 25 14.07 -5.09 -47.31
C GLN A 25 12.77 -4.30 -47.12
N THR A 26 12.64 -3.20 -47.82
CA THR A 26 11.61 -2.96 -48.83
C THR A 26 11.71 -1.53 -49.32
N ASP A 27 12.51 -1.39 -50.38
CA ASP A 27 12.39 -0.25 -51.28
C ASP A 27 11.24 -0.57 -52.26
N GLU A 28 10.02 -0.34 -51.80
CA GLU A 28 8.83 -0.38 -52.64
C GLU A 28 8.18 1.00 -52.60
N ALA A 29 8.40 1.73 -53.69
CA ALA A 29 7.88 3.07 -53.95
C ALA A 29 6.36 3.09 -53.77
N ILE A 30 5.88 3.69 -52.67
CA ILE A 30 4.47 3.97 -52.44
C ILE A 30 4.12 5.21 -53.26
N PRO A 31 3.11 5.15 -54.16
CA PRO A 31 2.72 6.28 -54.97
C PRO A 31 2.19 7.42 -54.08
N VAL A 32 2.80 8.60 -54.27
CA VAL A 32 2.36 9.85 -53.68
C VAL A 32 1.05 10.25 -54.35
N GLY A 33 -0.10 9.94 -53.74
CA GLY A 33 -1.36 10.39 -54.28
C GLY A 33 -2.56 9.79 -53.54
N ALA A 34 -2.97 10.41 -52.45
CA ALA A 34 -4.29 10.59 -51.94
C ALA A 34 -4.26 10.86 -50.42
N ARG A 35 -3.98 12.08 -50.03
CA ARG A 35 -4.31 12.55 -48.65
C ARG A 35 -5.84 12.66 -48.55
N ASN A 36 -6.45 11.54 -48.17
CA ASN A 36 -7.84 11.57 -47.71
C ASN A 36 -7.82 11.86 -46.20
N GLY A 37 -8.40 12.99 -45.82
CA GLY A 37 -8.53 13.49 -44.45
C GLY A 37 -9.49 12.68 -43.56
N ALA A 38 -9.37 11.34 -43.56
CA ALA A 38 -10.15 10.47 -42.71
C ALA A 38 -9.34 9.86 -41.57
N GLY A 39 -8.02 10.15 -41.47
CA GLY A 39 -7.11 9.54 -40.50
C GLY A 39 -7.18 10.15 -39.11
N ASP A 40 -7.51 11.44 -38.98
CA ASP A 40 -7.35 12.15 -37.70
C ASP A 40 -8.50 11.88 -36.70
N ALA A 41 -9.68 11.59 -37.16
CA ALA A 41 -10.83 11.30 -36.27
C ALA A 41 -10.74 9.92 -35.61
N ASP A 42 -10.23 8.90 -36.28
CA ASP A 42 -10.10 7.55 -35.73
C ASP A 42 -8.95 7.49 -34.72
N THR A 43 -7.86 8.21 -34.95
CA THR A 43 -6.74 8.30 -34.00
C THR A 43 -7.15 9.01 -32.72
N SER A 44 -7.96 10.08 -32.82
CA SER A 44 -8.50 10.80 -31.67
C SER A 44 -9.46 9.94 -30.86
N ALA A 45 -10.35 9.20 -31.51
CA ALA A 45 -11.29 8.29 -30.84
C ALA A 45 -10.58 7.12 -30.12
N LYS A 46 -9.50 6.59 -30.70
CA LYS A 46 -8.64 5.56 -30.06
C LYS A 46 -7.91 6.12 -28.84
N GLY A 47 -7.37 7.33 -28.93
CA GLY A 47 -6.75 8.04 -27.82
C GLY A 47 -7.72 8.22 -26.65
N GLN A 48 -8.92 8.74 -26.90
CA GLN A 48 -9.95 8.93 -25.87
C GLN A 48 -10.38 7.61 -25.21
N ARG A 49 -10.52 6.54 -25.98
CA ARG A 49 -10.83 5.20 -25.43
C ARG A 49 -9.70 4.66 -24.55
N PHE A 50 -8.46 4.89 -24.92
CA PHE A 50 -7.31 4.50 -24.13
C PHE A 50 -7.23 5.27 -22.82
N GLU A 51 -7.42 6.59 -22.83
CA GLU A 51 -7.47 7.42 -21.63
C GLU A 51 -8.61 6.98 -20.69
N ALA A 52 -9.79 6.76 -21.22
CA ALA A 52 -10.92 6.26 -20.44
C ALA A 52 -10.63 4.88 -19.81
N LEU A 53 -9.97 3.98 -20.53
CA LEU A 53 -9.57 2.67 -20.01
C LEU A 53 -8.55 2.80 -18.88
N VAL A 54 -7.54 3.67 -19.06
CA VAL A 54 -6.52 3.94 -18.03
C VAL A 54 -7.18 4.49 -16.76
N GLU A 55 -8.14 5.42 -16.90
CA GLU A 55 -8.87 5.98 -15.76
C GLU A 55 -9.69 4.90 -15.02
N VAL A 56 -10.39 4.03 -15.74
CA VAL A 56 -11.14 2.92 -15.15
C VAL A 56 -10.22 1.94 -14.41
N LEU A 57 -9.09 1.60 -15.01
CA LEU A 57 -8.10 0.72 -14.36
C LEU A 57 -7.48 1.34 -13.12
N ALA A 58 -7.16 2.64 -13.17
CA ALA A 58 -6.63 3.36 -12.02
C ALA A 58 -7.64 3.41 -10.86
N ARG A 59 -8.92 3.70 -11.15
CA ARG A 59 -10.00 3.66 -10.14
C ARG A 59 -10.15 2.28 -9.53
N ARG A 60 -10.20 1.23 -10.37
CA ARG A 60 -10.28 -0.16 -9.89
C ARG A 60 -9.13 -0.53 -8.98
N ARG A 61 -7.92 -0.09 -9.31
CA ARG A 61 -6.73 -0.32 -8.47
C ARG A 61 -6.87 0.36 -7.12
N LEU A 62 -7.29 1.63 -7.09
CA LEU A 62 -7.52 2.37 -5.85
C LEU A 62 -8.59 1.72 -4.97
N ASP A 63 -9.66 1.20 -5.56
CA ASP A 63 -10.71 0.50 -4.82
C ASP A 63 -10.20 -0.84 -4.24
N GLN A 64 -9.39 -1.57 -4.98
CA GLN A 64 -8.75 -2.80 -4.50
C GLN A 64 -7.79 -2.50 -3.33
N ASP A 65 -6.97 -1.46 -3.46
CA ASP A 65 -6.02 -1.07 -2.41
C ASP A 65 -6.78 -0.65 -1.13
N ARG A 66 -7.92 0.06 -1.26
CA ARG A 66 -8.79 0.41 -0.12
C ARG A 66 -9.38 -0.82 0.56
N GLN A 67 -9.92 -1.77 -0.20
CA GLN A 67 -10.48 -3.01 0.33
C GLN A 67 -9.42 -3.83 1.04
N GLN A 68 -8.21 -3.87 0.51
CA GLN A 68 -7.09 -4.55 1.14
C GLN A 68 -6.71 -3.89 2.47
N MET A 69 -6.57 -2.56 2.53
CA MET A 69 -6.26 -1.83 3.76
C MET A 69 -7.34 -2.06 4.83
N GLU A 70 -8.61 -2.03 4.44
CA GLU A 70 -9.71 -2.32 5.35
C GLU A 70 -9.65 -3.75 5.89
N SER A 71 -9.44 -4.73 5.02
CA SER A 71 -9.28 -6.12 5.41
C SER A 71 -8.11 -6.33 6.36
N ASP A 72 -6.96 -5.73 6.05
CA ASP A 72 -5.76 -5.81 6.87
C ASP A 72 -5.95 -5.19 8.26
N TYR A 73 -6.71 -4.10 8.34
CA TYR A 73 -7.05 -3.46 9.61
C TYR A 73 -8.04 -4.30 10.43
N LEU A 74 -9.09 -4.82 9.79
CA LEU A 74 -10.15 -5.57 10.47
C LEU A 74 -9.70 -6.94 11.02
N VAL A 75 -8.68 -7.54 10.43
CA VAL A 75 -8.07 -8.80 10.93
C VAL A 75 -7.21 -8.59 12.18
N LEU A 76 -6.87 -7.33 12.52
CA LEU A 76 -6.10 -7.01 13.72
C LEU A 76 -6.93 -7.25 14.99
N ARG A 77 -6.26 -7.64 16.08
CA ARG A 77 -6.89 -7.72 17.39
C ARG A 77 -7.29 -6.33 17.88
N PRO A 78 -8.27 -6.20 18.79
CA PRO A 78 -8.74 -4.89 19.24
C PRO A 78 -7.64 -3.95 19.73
N VAL A 79 -6.66 -4.45 20.50
CA VAL A 79 -5.52 -3.64 20.97
C VAL A 79 -4.61 -3.23 19.81
N GLU A 80 -4.38 -4.11 18.85
CA GLU A 80 -3.59 -3.82 17.66
C GLU A 80 -4.27 -2.75 16.79
N GLN A 81 -5.59 -2.84 16.61
CA GLN A 81 -6.39 -1.81 15.92
C GLN A 81 -6.28 -0.45 16.60
N ALA A 82 -6.42 -0.41 17.93
CA ALA A 82 -6.30 0.82 18.70
C ALA A 82 -4.88 1.44 18.59
N VAL A 83 -3.83 0.60 18.56
CA VAL A 83 -2.44 1.05 18.36
C VAL A 83 -2.24 1.63 16.96
N VAL A 84 -2.69 0.93 15.90
CA VAL A 84 -2.61 1.43 14.52
C VAL A 84 -3.40 2.73 14.35
N TRP A 85 -4.61 2.79 14.92
CA TRP A 85 -5.41 4.02 14.90
C TRP A 85 -4.65 5.20 15.52
N ARG A 86 -4.13 5.03 16.74
CA ARG A 86 -3.39 6.10 17.42
C ARG A 86 -2.13 6.52 16.65
N MET A 87 -1.47 5.57 15.99
CA MET A 87 -0.30 5.82 15.15
C MET A 87 -0.67 6.65 13.92
N LEU A 88 -1.78 6.33 13.24
CA LEU A 88 -2.30 7.08 12.09
C LEU A 88 -2.72 8.50 12.47
N GLU A 89 -3.30 8.68 13.68
CA GLU A 89 -3.74 9.97 14.19
C GLU A 89 -2.56 10.88 14.57
N GLN A 90 -1.56 10.33 15.25
CA GLN A 90 -0.44 11.12 15.80
C GLN A 90 0.76 11.23 14.86
N GLY A 91 0.90 10.31 13.90
CA GLY A 91 2.03 10.29 12.97
C GLY A 91 3.38 10.28 13.71
N PRO A 92 4.31 11.21 13.39
CA PRO A 92 5.64 11.25 13.99
C PRO A 92 5.67 11.50 15.51
N ARG A 93 4.57 11.98 16.08
CA ARG A 93 4.45 12.24 17.53
C ARG A 93 4.02 11.03 18.33
N PHE A 94 3.78 9.91 17.66
CA PHE A 94 3.29 8.70 18.30
C PHE A 94 4.22 8.19 19.41
N ARG A 95 3.64 7.98 20.59
CA ARG A 95 4.29 7.44 21.78
C ARG A 95 3.47 6.26 22.29
N PRO A 96 3.87 5.00 21.96
CA PRO A 96 3.03 3.81 22.18
C PRO A 96 2.75 3.47 23.65
N TYR A 97 3.54 3.97 24.58
CA TYR A 97 3.52 3.54 25.99
C TYR A 97 3.31 4.67 26.98
N ASP A 98 2.95 5.86 26.53
CA ASP A 98 2.60 6.95 27.44
C ASP A 98 1.20 6.74 28.04
N VAL A 99 0.89 7.51 29.09
CA VAL A 99 -0.39 7.38 29.81
C VAL A 99 -1.58 7.69 28.92
N GLU A 100 -1.44 8.66 28.03
CA GLU A 100 -2.50 9.04 27.10
C GLU A 100 -2.78 7.96 26.06
N ALA A 101 -1.71 7.33 25.53
CA ALA A 101 -1.88 6.22 24.60
C ALA A 101 -2.56 5.02 25.25
N LEU A 102 -2.12 4.64 26.46
CA LEU A 102 -2.74 3.52 27.19
C LEU A 102 -4.20 3.80 27.54
N ARG A 103 -4.54 5.05 27.91
CA ARG A 103 -5.94 5.46 28.13
C ARG A 103 -6.76 5.37 26.84
N PHE A 104 -6.22 5.86 25.73
CA PHE A 104 -6.85 5.76 24.42
C PHE A 104 -7.12 4.30 24.02
N TYR A 105 -6.12 3.42 24.17
CA TYR A 105 -6.31 1.99 23.87
C TYR A 105 -7.40 1.37 24.73
N SER A 106 -7.42 1.67 26.03
CA SER A 106 -8.42 1.16 26.96
C SER A 106 -9.84 1.63 26.60
N GLU A 107 -9.97 2.89 26.17
CA GLU A 107 -11.24 3.46 25.71
C GLU A 107 -11.73 2.76 24.44
N LYS A 108 -10.84 2.54 23.46
CA LYS A 108 -11.22 1.96 22.17
C LYS A 108 -11.48 0.45 22.23
N THR A 109 -10.88 -0.25 23.18
CA THR A 109 -11.07 -1.70 23.36
C THR A 109 -12.18 -2.05 24.37
N GLY A 110 -12.73 -1.05 25.06
CA GLY A 110 -13.74 -1.27 26.09
C GLY A 110 -13.22 -1.93 27.38
N GLY A 111 -11.89 -2.03 27.56
CA GLY A 111 -11.29 -2.65 28.73
C GLY A 111 -9.88 -2.12 29.04
N PRO A 112 -9.33 -2.40 30.23
CA PRO A 112 -8.03 -1.86 30.63
C PRO A 112 -6.90 -2.45 29.79
N VAL A 113 -6.11 -1.57 29.17
CA VAL A 113 -4.91 -1.95 28.39
C VAL A 113 -3.65 -1.58 29.17
N THR A 114 -2.86 -2.58 29.52
CA THR A 114 -1.59 -2.39 30.22
C THR A 114 -0.45 -2.12 29.22
N ARG A 115 0.65 -1.58 29.73
CA ARG A 115 1.87 -1.38 28.93
C ARG A 115 2.38 -2.68 28.30
N ALA A 116 2.30 -3.81 29.02
CA ALA A 116 2.69 -5.11 28.49
C ALA A 116 1.81 -5.57 27.32
N MET A 117 0.50 -5.30 27.38
CA MET A 117 -0.41 -5.60 26.27
C MET A 117 -0.11 -4.73 25.04
N ALA A 118 0.13 -3.44 25.23
CA ALA A 118 0.54 -2.54 24.16
C ALA A 118 1.89 -2.96 23.55
N GLN A 119 2.84 -3.43 24.36
CA GLN A 119 4.11 -3.95 23.86
C GLN A 119 3.92 -5.21 23.00
N LYS A 120 3.11 -6.17 23.46
CA LYS A 120 2.78 -7.37 22.66
C LYS A 120 2.10 -7.00 21.34
N ALA A 121 1.20 -6.04 21.35
CA ALA A 121 0.54 -5.55 20.14
C ALA A 121 1.56 -4.94 19.15
N MET A 122 2.46 -4.09 19.63
CA MET A 122 3.53 -3.51 18.81
C MET A 122 4.47 -4.57 18.22
N GLU A 123 4.83 -5.59 19.00
CA GLU A 123 5.65 -6.70 18.52
C GLU A 123 4.91 -7.53 17.47
N ALA A 124 3.62 -7.81 17.66
CA ALA A 124 2.79 -8.53 16.69
C ALA A 124 2.69 -7.77 15.37
N LEU A 125 2.44 -6.45 15.40
CA LEU A 125 2.36 -5.59 14.22
C LEU A 125 3.69 -5.54 13.43
N ARG A 126 4.81 -5.56 14.13
CA ARG A 126 6.16 -5.58 13.51
C ARG A 126 6.53 -6.93 12.90
N ASN A 127 6.12 -8.02 13.55
CA ASN A 127 6.46 -9.39 13.14
C ASN A 127 5.48 -9.96 12.10
N ARG A 128 4.45 -9.21 11.75
CA ARG A 128 3.48 -9.58 10.72
C ARG A 128 4.14 -9.59 9.33
N GLN A 129 3.60 -10.36 8.40
CA GLN A 129 4.06 -10.37 7.01
C GLN A 129 2.86 -10.08 6.08
N PRO A 130 2.88 -8.93 5.37
CA PRO A 130 3.89 -7.86 5.47
C PRO A 130 3.86 -7.14 6.81
N SER A 131 4.99 -6.58 7.24
CA SER A 131 5.08 -5.76 8.47
C SER A 131 4.26 -4.49 8.30
N LEU A 132 3.38 -4.18 9.26
CA LEU A 132 2.59 -2.95 9.25
C LEU A 132 3.31 -1.78 9.93
N VAL A 133 4.25 -2.09 10.82
CA VAL A 133 4.91 -1.08 11.63
C VAL A 133 6.43 -1.20 11.53
N TRP A 134 7.05 -0.12 11.14
CA TRP A 134 8.49 0.02 11.15
C TRP A 134 8.98 0.67 12.45
N LYS A 135 10.19 0.35 12.88
CA LYS A 135 10.85 0.95 14.02
C LYS A 135 12.21 1.49 13.63
N SER A 136 12.46 2.78 13.85
CA SER A 136 13.76 3.39 13.61
C SER A 136 14.82 2.95 14.63
N ALA A 137 16.10 3.15 14.29
CA ALA A 137 17.20 2.94 15.22
C ALA A 137 17.10 3.83 16.47
N ARG A 138 16.41 4.95 16.40
CA ARG A 138 16.14 5.86 17.52
C ARG A 138 14.94 5.47 18.36
N GLY A 139 14.25 4.38 18.01
CA GLY A 139 13.09 3.88 18.76
C GLY A 139 11.76 4.51 18.37
N GLU A 140 11.71 5.29 17.31
CA GLU A 140 10.48 5.83 16.74
C GLU A 140 9.74 4.76 15.95
N TYR A 141 8.42 4.81 15.96
CA TYR A 141 7.55 3.88 15.24
C TYR A 141 6.79 4.62 14.17
N ALA A 142 6.64 4.01 13.00
CA ALA A 142 5.85 4.53 11.90
C ALA A 142 5.15 3.39 11.15
N ILE A 143 4.04 3.73 10.50
CA ILE A 143 3.42 2.86 9.50
C ILE A 143 4.16 3.12 8.19
N ASP A 144 4.71 2.07 7.59
CA ASP A 144 5.53 2.17 6.38
C ASP A 144 4.69 2.35 5.12
N ASP A 145 3.41 2.02 5.20
CA ASP A 145 2.50 2.07 4.05
C ASP A 145 1.79 3.43 3.93
N ALA A 146 2.17 4.18 2.88
CA ALA A 146 1.53 5.45 2.54
C ALA A 146 0.04 5.27 2.15
N ALA A 147 -0.34 4.11 1.59
CA ALA A 147 -1.73 3.82 1.21
C ALA A 147 -2.62 3.69 2.45
N MET A 148 -2.09 3.15 3.56
CA MET A 148 -2.82 3.09 4.84
C MET A 148 -3.09 4.48 5.41
N HIS A 149 -2.14 5.41 5.33
CA HIS A 149 -2.35 6.80 5.75
C HIS A 149 -3.43 7.49 4.89
N GLN A 150 -3.37 7.31 3.57
CA GLN A 150 -4.34 7.89 2.66
C GLN A 150 -5.75 7.31 2.89
N TRP A 151 -5.86 6.00 3.06
CA TRP A 151 -7.11 5.32 3.38
C TRP A 151 -7.72 5.85 4.69
N TYR A 152 -6.91 5.99 5.75
CA TYR A 152 -7.34 6.57 7.03
C TYR A 152 -7.89 7.99 6.85
N GLN A 153 -7.14 8.87 6.19
CA GLN A 153 -7.54 10.26 5.96
C GLN A 153 -8.87 10.35 5.19
N GLN A 154 -9.04 9.53 4.16
CA GLN A 154 -10.27 9.48 3.38
C GLN A 154 -11.47 9.04 4.23
N ARG A 155 -11.30 8.03 5.08
CA ARG A 155 -12.36 7.56 5.97
C ARG A 155 -12.72 8.55 7.05
N VAL A 156 -11.75 9.23 7.62
CA VAL A 156 -11.99 10.31 8.59
C VAL A 156 -12.75 11.46 7.93
N ALA A 157 -12.32 11.88 6.73
CA ALA A 157 -13.00 12.94 5.97
C ALA A 157 -14.44 12.57 5.59
N ALA A 158 -14.70 11.30 5.32
CA ALA A 158 -16.04 10.78 5.02
C ALA A 158 -16.90 10.50 6.27
N GLY A 159 -16.37 10.65 7.48
CA GLY A 159 -17.05 10.30 8.73
C GLY A 159 -17.33 8.80 8.92
N THR A 160 -16.56 7.95 8.22
CA THR A 160 -16.73 6.48 8.24
C THR A 160 -15.61 5.76 9.03
N TRP A 161 -14.88 6.48 9.83
CA TRP A 161 -13.88 5.92 10.73
C TRP A 161 -14.45 5.70 12.14
N PRO A 162 -14.14 4.61 12.84
CA PRO A 162 -13.42 3.42 12.39
C PRO A 162 -14.25 2.53 11.47
N PRO A 163 -13.61 1.69 10.61
CA PRO A 163 -14.35 0.72 9.83
C PRO A 163 -15.00 -0.29 10.77
N THR A 164 -16.31 -0.46 10.63
CA THR A 164 -17.05 -1.51 11.30
C THR A 164 -16.90 -2.79 10.51
N GLY A 165 -16.17 -3.77 11.07
CA GLY A 165 -16.16 -5.14 10.54
C GLY A 165 -17.55 -5.76 10.63
N PRO A 166 -17.77 -6.91 9.95
CA PRO A 166 -18.93 -7.71 10.24
C PRO A 166 -18.93 -7.95 11.75
N GLN A 167 -19.99 -7.52 12.42
CA GLN A 167 -20.19 -7.85 13.84
C GLN A 167 -20.21 -9.38 13.90
N TRP A 168 -19.10 -9.96 14.30
CA TRP A 168 -19.09 -11.36 14.72
C TRP A 168 -20.01 -11.39 15.91
N GLY A 169 -21.17 -12.01 15.69
CA GLY A 169 -22.29 -11.96 16.58
C GLY A 169 -21.87 -12.10 18.03
N SER A 170 -22.36 -11.20 18.84
CA SER A 170 -22.56 -11.41 20.25
C SER A 170 -23.68 -12.48 20.42
N ASP A 171 -23.37 -13.70 19.97
CA ASP A 171 -24.13 -14.87 20.36
C ASP A 171 -23.55 -15.35 21.68
N GLU A 172 -23.79 -14.57 22.71
CA GLU A 172 -23.69 -15.04 24.07
C GLU A 172 -25.12 -15.09 24.64
N GLU A 173 -25.71 -16.28 24.55
CA GLU A 173 -26.63 -16.79 25.55
C GLU A 173 -25.95 -17.89 26.33
#